data_cdcbebe39ca90189eca95014f1c1aabc
#
_entry.id   cdcbebe39ca90189eca95014f1c1aabc
#
_cell.length_a   1.000
_cell.length_b   1.000
_cell.length_c   1.000
_cell.angle_alpha   90.00
_cell.angle_beta   90.00
_cell.angle_gamma   90.00
#
_symmetry.space_group_name_H-M   'P 1'
#
loop_
_entity.id
_entity.type
_entity.pdbx_description
1 polymer ?
#
loop_
_entity_poly.entity_id
_entity_poly.type
_entity_poly.pdbx_seq_one_letter_code
_entity_poly.pdbx_strand_id
1 'polypeptide(L)'
;MDQLFPISDHLATIELVPVTADERTFVQWSATFEDLPGHAGETAPAMQRDVFEAGLAALAKACAGKAAPAGAVRWDGWRPAKVFCSSVINGPVGAVWDRVRDFIGMAAWHPDIRDMKMLGGVRPDKISGVRDFMFGDGRIMERLTLLDDANHEFRYLIEQSPMPWMNYHAGARFWPITASNRTFAVWTADWVASANDDVKLIVDIHQNVFQKAFDTLNERFFRG
;
A
#
# COMPACT_ATOMS: atom_id res chain seq x y z
N MET A 1 3.22 -38.94 13.24
CA MET A 1 3.93 -37.66 12.97
C MET A 1 3.71 -36.80 14.17
N ASP A 2 4.78 -36.49 14.89
CA ASP A 2 4.68 -35.58 16.02
C ASP A 2 4.31 -34.20 15.50
N GLN A 3 3.24 -33.63 16.04
CA GLN A 3 2.76 -32.32 15.67
C GLN A 3 3.76 -31.27 16.20
N LEU A 4 4.33 -30.47 15.33
CA LEU A 4 5.39 -29.53 15.69
C LEU A 4 4.88 -28.41 16.66
N PHE A 5 3.60 -28.08 16.54
CA PHE A 5 2.90 -27.12 17.39
C PHE A 5 1.56 -27.70 17.85
N PRO A 6 1.11 -27.38 19.09
CA PRO A 6 -0.17 -27.85 19.62
C PRO A 6 -1.36 -27.01 19.11
N ILE A 7 -1.68 -27.15 17.82
CA ILE A 7 -2.71 -26.35 17.12
C ILE A 7 -3.68 -27.23 16.34
N SER A 8 -4.86 -26.69 16.05
CA SER A 8 -5.84 -27.21 15.07
C SER A 8 -6.24 -26.12 14.08
N ASP A 9 -6.96 -26.50 13.02
CA ASP A 9 -7.54 -25.61 12.02
C ASP A 9 -6.54 -24.60 11.43
N HIS A 10 -5.32 -25.07 11.19
CA HIS A 10 -4.23 -24.25 10.67
C HIS A 10 -4.41 -23.93 9.18
N LEU A 11 -4.49 -22.64 8.87
CA LEU A 11 -4.46 -22.11 7.51
C LEU A 11 -3.34 -21.07 7.41
N ALA A 12 -2.38 -21.30 6.53
CA ALA A 12 -1.29 -20.34 6.27
C ALA A 12 -1.36 -19.80 4.84
N THR A 13 -0.98 -18.55 4.68
CA THR A 13 -0.92 -17.85 3.39
C THR A 13 0.42 -17.15 3.25
N ILE A 14 1.06 -17.30 2.09
CA ILE A 14 2.22 -16.50 1.68
C ILE A 14 1.78 -15.64 0.51
N GLU A 15 1.98 -14.34 0.63
CA GLU A 15 1.70 -13.36 -0.41
C GLU A 15 3.01 -12.68 -0.82
N LEU A 16 3.22 -12.54 -2.12
CA LEU A 16 4.39 -11.88 -2.71
C LEU A 16 3.92 -10.70 -3.53
N VAL A 17 4.42 -9.51 -3.23
CA VAL A 17 4.04 -8.27 -3.90
C VAL A 17 5.30 -7.56 -4.39
N PRO A 18 5.39 -7.17 -5.68
CA PRO A 18 6.54 -6.43 -6.18
C PRO A 18 6.62 -5.05 -5.53
N VAL A 19 7.84 -4.59 -5.24
CA VAL A 19 8.12 -3.19 -4.89
C VAL A 19 8.47 -2.48 -6.20
N THR A 20 7.57 -1.67 -6.74
CA THR A 20 7.75 -1.05 -8.07
C THR A 20 8.81 0.05 -8.08
N ALA A 21 9.16 0.58 -6.92
CA ALA A 21 10.22 1.58 -6.77
C ALA A 21 11.64 1.01 -7.00
N ASP A 22 11.78 -0.31 -6.87
CA ASP A 22 13.06 -1.03 -7.06
C ASP A 22 12.81 -2.52 -7.35
N GLU A 23 13.90 -3.29 -7.50
CA GLU A 23 13.83 -4.74 -7.84
C GLU A 23 13.64 -5.64 -6.61
N ARG A 24 12.89 -5.21 -5.60
CA ARG A 24 12.58 -5.99 -4.39
C ARG A 24 11.19 -6.60 -4.43
N THR A 25 10.96 -7.55 -3.55
CA THR A 25 9.65 -8.16 -3.31
C THR A 25 9.29 -8.04 -1.84
N PHE A 26 8.10 -7.51 -1.55
CA PHE A 26 7.49 -7.62 -0.24
C PHE A 26 6.90 -9.01 -0.09
N VAL A 27 7.19 -9.68 1.01
CA VAL A 27 6.65 -11.01 1.34
C VAL A 27 5.90 -10.91 2.65
N GLN A 28 4.64 -11.28 2.63
CA GLN A 28 3.81 -11.44 3.81
C GLN A 28 3.52 -12.92 4.03
N TRP A 29 3.82 -13.41 5.23
CA TRP A 29 3.47 -14.75 5.66
C TRP A 29 2.56 -14.65 6.87
N SER A 30 1.34 -15.18 6.78
CA SER A 30 0.33 -15.14 7.83
C SER A 30 -0.26 -16.52 8.05
N ALA A 31 -0.76 -16.76 9.27
CA ALA A 31 -1.54 -17.96 9.57
C ALA A 31 -2.66 -17.64 10.55
N THR A 32 -3.74 -18.42 10.45
CA THR A 32 -4.79 -18.55 11.45
C THR A 32 -4.82 -19.99 11.95
N PHE A 33 -5.04 -20.18 13.24
CA PHE A 33 -5.14 -21.49 13.87
C PHE A 33 -5.84 -21.37 15.22
N GLU A 34 -6.22 -22.49 15.79
CA GLU A 34 -6.70 -22.58 17.17
C GLU A 34 -5.65 -23.29 18.03
N ASP A 35 -5.31 -22.74 19.20
CA ASP A 35 -4.46 -23.40 20.17
C ASP A 35 -5.20 -24.60 20.79
N LEU A 36 -4.54 -25.75 20.92
CA LEU A 36 -5.08 -26.86 21.67
C LEU A 36 -5.20 -26.52 23.18
N PRO A 37 -6.14 -27.16 23.90
CA PRO A 37 -6.35 -26.93 25.33
C PRO A 37 -5.04 -26.98 26.13
N GLY A 38 -4.80 -25.95 26.94
CA GLY A 38 -3.61 -25.83 27.77
C GLY A 38 -2.44 -25.04 27.14
N HIS A 39 -2.54 -24.62 25.89
CA HIS A 39 -1.47 -23.92 25.15
C HIS A 39 -1.86 -22.50 24.65
N ALA A 40 -2.96 -21.96 25.16
CA ALA A 40 -3.48 -20.67 24.73
C ALA A 40 -2.44 -19.54 24.85
N GLY A 41 -2.15 -18.88 23.71
CA GLY A 41 -1.26 -17.75 23.60
C GLY A 41 0.24 -18.06 23.53
N GLU A 42 0.66 -19.33 23.62
CA GLU A 42 2.08 -19.73 23.56
C GLU A 42 2.54 -19.96 22.11
N THR A 43 1.66 -20.46 21.26
CA THR A 43 2.01 -20.95 19.93
C THR A 43 2.28 -19.82 18.94
N ALA A 44 1.52 -18.73 18.97
CA ALA A 44 1.66 -17.65 18.00
C ALA A 44 3.06 -16.98 18.04
N PRO A 45 3.63 -16.60 19.22
CA PRO A 45 4.98 -16.06 19.30
C PRO A 45 6.07 -17.05 18.86
N ALA A 46 5.90 -18.35 19.20
CA ALA A 46 6.84 -19.39 18.78
C ALA A 46 6.80 -19.60 17.27
N MET A 47 5.62 -19.69 16.66
CA MET A 47 5.44 -19.85 15.21
C MET A 47 5.99 -18.63 14.46
N GLN A 48 5.75 -17.43 14.95
CA GLN A 48 6.29 -16.21 14.36
C GLN A 48 7.83 -16.27 14.30
N ARG A 49 8.48 -16.55 15.42
CA ARG A 49 9.96 -16.57 15.52
C ARG A 49 10.57 -17.75 14.77
N ASP A 50 10.09 -18.96 15.07
CA ASP A 50 10.79 -20.19 14.70
C ASP A 50 10.40 -20.70 13.29
N VAL A 51 9.27 -20.25 12.76
CA VAL A 51 8.81 -20.62 11.41
C VAL A 51 8.86 -19.43 10.47
N PHE A 52 8.14 -18.35 10.77
CA PHE A 52 7.98 -17.26 9.79
C PHE A 52 9.24 -16.42 9.66
N GLU A 53 9.80 -15.91 10.75
CA GLU A 53 11.02 -15.10 10.70
C GLU A 53 12.22 -15.92 10.19
N ALA A 54 12.38 -17.13 10.68
CA ALA A 54 13.44 -18.03 10.22
C ALA A 54 13.26 -18.41 8.72
N GLY A 55 12.04 -18.71 8.30
CA GLY A 55 11.72 -19.06 6.91
C GLY A 55 11.91 -17.87 5.96
N LEU A 56 11.47 -16.68 6.33
CA LEU A 56 11.67 -15.46 5.53
C LEU A 56 13.16 -15.10 5.42
N ALA A 57 13.94 -15.24 6.49
CA ALA A 57 15.38 -15.03 6.48
C ALA A 57 16.10 -16.04 5.55
N ALA A 58 15.70 -17.31 5.60
CA ALA A 58 16.23 -18.34 4.72
C ALA A 58 15.87 -18.06 3.25
N LEU A 59 14.63 -17.65 2.96
CA LEU A 59 14.18 -17.26 1.63
C LEU A 59 14.99 -16.07 1.09
N ALA A 60 15.15 -15.02 1.89
CA ALA A 60 15.96 -13.85 1.51
C ALA A 60 17.40 -14.24 1.16
N LYS A 61 18.02 -15.09 1.99
CA LYS A 61 19.37 -15.64 1.72
C LYS A 61 19.42 -16.47 0.43
N ALA A 62 18.42 -17.29 0.19
CA ALA A 62 18.34 -18.14 -1.00
C ALA A 62 18.18 -17.33 -2.29
N CYS A 63 17.53 -16.15 -2.23
CA CYS A 63 17.31 -15.27 -3.37
C CYS A 63 18.44 -14.23 -3.56
N ALA A 64 19.28 -14.00 -2.55
CA ALA A 64 20.33 -12.98 -2.61
C ALA A 64 21.29 -13.23 -3.79
N GLY A 65 21.50 -12.19 -4.61
CA GLY A 65 22.42 -12.24 -5.77
C GLY A 65 21.95 -13.09 -6.95
N LYS A 66 20.72 -13.61 -6.93
CA LYS A 66 20.15 -14.33 -8.07
C LYS A 66 19.35 -13.36 -8.94
N ALA A 67 19.72 -13.31 -10.23
CA ALA A 67 18.86 -12.66 -11.21
C ALA A 67 17.54 -13.44 -11.35
N ALA A 68 16.46 -12.72 -11.64
CA ALA A 68 15.21 -13.36 -12.03
C ALA A 68 15.45 -14.27 -13.25
N PRO A 69 14.94 -15.51 -13.27
CA PRO A 69 15.10 -16.39 -14.43
C PRO A 69 14.53 -15.70 -15.67
N ALA A 70 15.24 -15.81 -16.80
CA ALA A 70 14.71 -15.36 -18.09
C ALA A 70 13.39 -16.11 -18.34
N GLY A 71 12.28 -15.38 -18.47
CA GLY A 71 10.94 -15.96 -18.54
C GLY A 71 10.24 -16.11 -17.18
N ALA A 72 10.72 -15.45 -16.12
CA ALA A 72 9.98 -15.33 -14.87
C ALA A 72 8.52 -14.93 -15.16
N VAL A 73 7.60 -15.63 -14.52
CA VAL A 73 6.15 -15.53 -14.73
C VAL A 73 5.75 -14.06 -14.81
N ARG A 74 5.45 -13.63 -16.04
CA ARG A 74 4.65 -12.42 -16.21
C ARG A 74 3.29 -12.71 -15.60
N TRP A 75 2.79 -11.75 -14.87
CA TRP A 75 1.39 -11.75 -14.42
C TRP A 75 0.48 -11.58 -15.63
N ASP A 76 0.49 -12.60 -16.52
CA ASP A 76 -0.26 -12.58 -17.75
C ASP A 76 -1.74 -12.66 -17.43
N GLY A 77 -2.41 -11.53 -17.52
CA GLY A 77 -3.85 -11.42 -17.46
C GLY A 77 -4.45 -10.90 -16.16
N TRP A 78 -3.71 -10.84 -15.05
CA TRP A 78 -4.21 -10.24 -13.82
C TRP A 78 -3.47 -8.95 -13.48
N ARG A 79 -4.16 -7.83 -13.57
CA ARG A 79 -3.67 -6.54 -13.05
C ARG A 79 -4.60 -6.14 -11.93
N PRO A 80 -4.07 -5.84 -10.72
CA PRO A 80 -4.92 -5.40 -9.61
C PRO A 80 -5.59 -4.05 -9.88
N ALA A 81 -5.03 -3.24 -10.80
CA ALA A 81 -5.53 -1.94 -11.22
C ALA A 81 -4.78 -1.47 -12.48
N LYS A 82 -5.27 -0.42 -13.16
CA LYS A 82 -4.55 0.23 -14.28
C LYS A 82 -3.20 0.77 -13.84
N VAL A 83 -3.17 1.40 -12.67
CA VAL A 83 -1.94 1.81 -12.01
C VAL A 83 -1.80 1.03 -10.71
N PHE A 84 -0.68 0.37 -10.58
CA PHE A 84 -0.20 -0.24 -9.36
C PHE A 84 1.19 0.32 -9.08
N CYS A 85 1.31 1.10 -8.01
CA CYS A 85 2.56 1.70 -7.57
C CYS A 85 2.85 1.26 -6.14
N SER A 86 4.06 0.80 -5.87
CA SER A 86 4.45 0.34 -4.54
C SER A 86 5.87 0.76 -4.19
N SER A 87 6.09 1.04 -2.90
CA SER A 87 7.37 1.53 -2.39
C SER A 87 7.58 1.10 -0.94
N VAL A 88 8.80 1.29 -0.46
CA VAL A 88 9.13 1.16 0.96
C VAL A 88 9.35 2.54 1.56
N ILE A 89 8.61 2.86 2.62
CA ILE A 89 8.76 4.08 3.39
C ILE A 89 9.61 3.76 4.63
N ASN A 90 10.61 4.58 4.90
CA ASN A 90 11.63 4.34 5.94
C ASN A 90 11.15 4.69 7.38
N GLY A 91 9.87 4.50 7.65
CA GLY A 91 9.25 4.73 8.96
C GLY A 91 8.32 3.61 9.36
N PRO A 92 8.06 3.45 10.68
CA PRO A 92 7.10 2.48 11.17
C PRO A 92 5.68 2.79 10.69
N VAL A 93 4.89 1.76 10.44
CA VAL A 93 3.57 1.88 9.78
C VAL A 93 2.62 2.84 10.50
N GLY A 94 2.61 2.86 11.82
CA GLY A 94 1.78 3.80 12.59
C GLY A 94 2.16 5.26 12.33
N ALA A 95 3.46 5.58 12.30
CA ALA A 95 3.91 6.95 12.04
C ALA A 95 3.64 7.38 10.57
N VAL A 96 3.75 6.45 9.62
CA VAL A 96 3.39 6.70 8.22
C VAL A 96 1.88 6.90 8.11
N TRP A 97 1.08 6.02 8.73
CA TRP A 97 -0.37 6.11 8.73
C TRP A 97 -0.88 7.41 9.34
N ASP A 98 -0.37 7.83 10.48
CA ASP A 98 -0.74 9.11 11.12
C ASP A 98 -0.52 10.31 10.17
N ARG A 99 0.45 10.21 9.27
CA ARG A 99 0.72 11.25 8.28
C ARG A 99 -0.23 11.23 7.09
N VAL A 100 -0.57 10.04 6.59
CA VAL A 100 -1.31 9.91 5.32
C VAL A 100 -2.81 9.77 5.50
N ARG A 101 -3.28 9.35 6.70
CA ARG A 101 -4.71 9.18 6.99
C ARG A 101 -5.48 10.52 7.04
N ASP A 102 -4.79 11.63 7.28
CA ASP A 102 -5.42 12.95 7.24
C ASP A 102 -5.75 13.33 5.79
N PHE A 103 -7.03 13.24 5.44
CA PHE A 103 -7.49 13.40 4.07
C PHE A 103 -7.24 14.81 3.50
N ILE A 104 -7.04 15.83 4.33
CA ILE A 104 -6.62 17.17 3.90
C ILE A 104 -5.13 17.45 4.15
N GLY A 105 -4.44 16.56 4.86
CA GLY A 105 -3.04 16.72 5.21
C GLY A 105 -2.08 16.61 4.03
N MET A 106 -2.53 16.08 2.89
CA MET A 106 -1.70 15.82 1.72
C MET A 106 -1.03 17.10 1.17
N ALA A 107 -1.67 18.26 1.25
CA ALA A 107 -1.08 19.54 0.84
C ALA A 107 0.17 19.93 1.67
N ALA A 108 0.31 19.41 2.89
CA ALA A 108 1.48 19.67 3.72
C ALA A 108 2.72 18.87 3.28
N TRP A 109 2.56 17.82 2.49
CA TRP A 109 3.66 16.95 2.11
C TRP A 109 3.78 16.65 0.60
N HIS A 110 2.69 16.64 -0.18
CA HIS A 110 2.78 16.46 -1.63
C HIS A 110 3.13 17.79 -2.31
N PRO A 111 4.22 17.87 -3.10
CA PRO A 111 4.74 19.14 -3.61
C PRO A 111 3.83 19.85 -4.61
N ASP A 112 3.00 19.11 -5.34
CA ASP A 112 2.15 19.65 -6.41
C ASP A 112 0.72 19.97 -5.94
N ILE A 113 0.42 19.77 -4.65
CA ILE A 113 -0.90 19.99 -4.07
C ILE A 113 -0.91 21.28 -3.25
N ARG A 114 -1.91 22.14 -3.51
CA ARG A 114 -2.13 23.39 -2.79
C ARG A 114 -3.62 23.70 -2.63
N ASP A 115 -3.92 24.64 -1.77
CA ASP A 115 -5.28 25.20 -1.54
C ASP A 115 -6.31 24.14 -1.12
N MET A 116 -5.89 23.11 -0.38
CA MET A 116 -6.73 21.98 0.00
C MET A 116 -7.68 22.33 1.14
N LYS A 117 -8.96 22.00 0.98
CA LYS A 117 -10.01 22.20 1.97
C LYS A 117 -11.11 21.15 1.86
N MET A 118 -11.82 20.91 2.96
CA MET A 118 -13.06 20.13 2.95
C MET A 118 -14.25 21.00 2.51
N LEU A 119 -15.07 20.49 1.60
CA LEU A 119 -16.32 21.15 1.24
C LEU A 119 -17.36 20.99 2.36
N GLY A 120 -18.17 22.04 2.55
CA GLY A 120 -19.23 22.04 3.56
C GLY A 120 -18.74 22.02 5.01
N GLY A 121 -17.46 22.27 5.28
CA GLY A 121 -16.90 22.31 6.63
C GLY A 121 -16.97 20.99 7.40
N VAL A 122 -17.08 19.87 6.69
CA VAL A 122 -17.11 18.53 7.32
C VAL A 122 -15.71 18.11 7.77
N ARG A 123 -15.65 17.17 8.73
CA ARG A 123 -14.39 16.63 9.22
C ARG A 123 -13.66 15.87 8.11
N PRO A 124 -12.31 15.90 8.08
CA PRO A 124 -11.51 15.20 7.06
C PRO A 124 -11.67 13.67 7.05
N ASP A 125 -11.99 13.07 8.20
CA ASP A 125 -12.17 11.64 8.37
C ASP A 125 -13.62 11.16 8.10
N LYS A 126 -14.50 12.07 7.68
CA LYS A 126 -15.89 11.70 7.38
C LYS A 126 -15.99 11.01 6.03
N ILE A 127 -16.43 9.75 6.04
CA ILE A 127 -16.77 9.02 4.80
C ILE A 127 -17.84 9.81 4.03
N SER A 128 -17.68 9.86 2.71
CA SER A 128 -18.41 10.73 1.76
C SER A 128 -18.06 12.23 1.84
N GLY A 129 -17.14 12.64 2.72
CA GLY A 129 -16.60 13.99 2.70
C GLY A 129 -15.81 14.24 1.41
N VAL A 130 -15.93 15.47 0.88
CA VAL A 130 -15.24 15.87 -0.36
C VAL A 130 -14.18 16.89 -0.04
N ARG A 131 -12.94 16.63 -0.49
CA ARG A 131 -11.85 17.60 -0.51
C ARG A 131 -11.73 18.26 -1.87
N ASP A 132 -11.39 19.53 -1.88
CA ASP A 132 -11.21 20.39 -3.05
C ASP A 132 -9.80 20.99 -2.99
N PHE A 133 -9.02 20.85 -4.04
CA PHE A 133 -7.63 21.30 -4.08
C PHE A 133 -7.15 21.57 -5.50
N MET A 134 -5.99 22.20 -5.61
CA MET A 134 -5.26 22.34 -6.87
C MET A 134 -4.13 21.32 -6.94
N PHE A 135 -4.05 20.63 -8.08
CA PHE A 135 -2.91 19.80 -8.46
C PHE A 135 -2.26 20.41 -9.70
N GLY A 136 -1.08 20.99 -9.53
CA GLY A 136 -0.54 21.90 -10.53
C GLY A 136 -1.52 23.04 -10.81
N ASP A 137 -1.95 23.21 -12.06
CA ASP A 137 -2.94 24.22 -12.47
C ASP A 137 -4.37 23.64 -12.60
N GLY A 138 -4.54 22.36 -12.31
CA GLY A 138 -5.83 21.67 -12.39
C GLY A 138 -6.54 21.60 -11.05
N ARG A 139 -7.85 21.94 -11.03
CA ARG A 139 -8.69 21.76 -9.84
C ARG A 139 -9.17 20.32 -9.77
N ILE A 140 -9.01 19.70 -8.61
CA ILE A 140 -9.45 18.33 -8.32
C ILE A 140 -10.44 18.35 -7.16
N MET A 141 -11.52 17.59 -7.28
CA MET A 141 -12.42 17.29 -6.17
C MET A 141 -12.48 15.79 -5.94
N GLU A 142 -12.21 15.37 -4.72
CA GLU A 142 -12.15 13.95 -4.35
C GLU A 142 -13.06 13.65 -3.16
N ARG A 143 -13.77 12.55 -3.25
CA ARG A 143 -14.63 12.01 -2.19
C ARG A 143 -13.96 10.85 -1.48
N LEU A 144 -13.85 10.92 -0.16
CA LEU A 144 -13.40 9.81 0.67
C LEU A 144 -14.46 8.70 0.69
N THR A 145 -14.08 7.48 0.28
CA THR A 145 -14.98 6.33 0.21
C THR A 145 -14.68 5.25 1.26
N LEU A 146 -13.43 5.18 1.73
CA LEU A 146 -12.99 4.32 2.83
C LEU A 146 -11.92 5.03 3.65
N LEU A 147 -11.96 4.87 4.96
CA LEU A 147 -10.87 5.15 5.88
C LEU A 147 -10.89 4.04 6.93
N ASP A 148 -9.88 3.16 6.89
CA ASP A 148 -9.76 1.99 7.76
C ASP A 148 -8.46 2.07 8.56
N ASP A 149 -8.57 2.52 9.80
CA ASP A 149 -7.43 2.66 10.71
C ASP A 149 -6.83 1.31 11.14
N ALA A 150 -7.65 0.24 11.16
CA ALA A 150 -7.18 -1.08 11.56
C ALA A 150 -6.30 -1.74 10.48
N ASN A 151 -6.64 -1.52 9.22
CA ASN A 151 -5.91 -2.06 8.07
C ASN A 151 -4.97 -1.04 7.41
N HIS A 152 -4.89 0.19 7.93
CA HIS A 152 -4.12 1.30 7.37
C HIS A 152 -4.42 1.51 5.88
N GLU A 153 -5.71 1.65 5.56
CA GLU A 153 -6.19 1.77 4.18
C GLU A 153 -7.11 2.98 4.03
N PHE A 154 -6.95 3.74 2.95
CA PHE A 154 -7.94 4.72 2.52
C PHE A 154 -8.27 4.53 1.04
N ARG A 155 -9.50 4.90 0.65
CA ARG A 155 -9.94 4.92 -0.75
C ARG A 155 -10.72 6.19 -1.03
N TYR A 156 -10.64 6.64 -2.29
CA TYR A 156 -11.33 7.82 -2.76
C TYR A 156 -11.72 7.70 -4.23
N LEU A 157 -12.64 8.53 -4.65
CA LEU A 157 -12.98 8.72 -6.05
C LEU A 157 -12.81 10.21 -6.42
N ILE A 158 -12.51 10.48 -7.70
CA ILE A 158 -12.46 11.84 -8.23
C ILE A 158 -13.83 12.18 -8.82
N GLU A 159 -14.46 13.24 -8.29
CA GLU A 159 -15.73 13.77 -8.78
C GLU A 159 -15.53 14.81 -9.88
N GLN A 160 -14.45 15.59 -9.80
CA GLN A 160 -14.11 16.62 -10.76
C GLN A 160 -12.60 16.65 -11.00
N SER A 161 -12.22 16.71 -12.26
CA SER A 161 -10.82 16.82 -12.72
C SER A 161 -10.80 17.41 -14.12
N PRO A 162 -9.73 18.13 -14.51
CA PRO A 162 -9.50 18.52 -15.90
C PRO A 162 -8.99 17.37 -16.79
N MET A 163 -8.66 16.22 -16.19
CA MET A 163 -8.09 15.09 -16.92
C MET A 163 -9.16 14.32 -17.71
N PRO A 164 -8.80 13.72 -18.87
CA PRO A 164 -9.74 13.06 -19.76
C PRO A 164 -10.11 11.64 -19.31
N TRP A 165 -10.57 11.51 -18.08
CA TRP A 165 -11.05 10.24 -17.51
C TRP A 165 -12.46 10.36 -16.94
N MET A 166 -13.09 9.20 -16.75
CA MET A 166 -14.34 9.03 -16.03
C MET A 166 -14.20 7.91 -15.00
N ASN A 167 -15.01 7.96 -13.96
CA ASN A 167 -15.06 6.92 -12.92
C ASN A 167 -13.69 6.63 -12.28
N TYR A 168 -12.88 7.66 -12.07
CA TYR A 168 -11.61 7.49 -11.39
C TYR A 168 -11.82 7.11 -9.93
N HIS A 169 -11.21 6.02 -9.51
CA HIS A 169 -11.14 5.63 -8.12
C HIS A 169 -9.74 5.11 -7.80
N ALA A 170 -9.30 5.41 -6.59
CA ALA A 170 -7.98 5.05 -6.13
C ALA A 170 -7.99 4.74 -4.63
N GLY A 171 -6.92 4.15 -4.17
CA GLY A 171 -6.71 3.90 -2.76
C GLY A 171 -5.28 3.50 -2.46
N ALA A 172 -4.87 3.71 -1.21
CA ALA A 172 -3.57 3.28 -0.73
C ALA A 172 -3.72 2.44 0.53
N ARG A 173 -2.84 1.46 0.67
CA ARG A 173 -2.75 0.60 1.85
C ARG A 173 -1.29 0.43 2.26
N PHE A 174 -1.09 0.30 3.58
CA PHE A 174 0.23 0.32 4.22
C PHE A 174 0.38 -0.88 5.15
N TRP A 175 1.47 -1.60 5.03
CA TRP A 175 1.78 -2.78 5.85
C TRP A 175 3.11 -2.61 6.60
N PRO A 176 3.23 -3.12 7.82
CA PRO A 176 4.50 -3.16 8.50
C PRO A 176 5.47 -4.15 7.82
N ILE A 177 6.72 -3.73 7.64
CA ILE A 177 7.83 -4.63 7.36
C ILE A 177 8.48 -4.95 8.70
N THR A 178 8.06 -6.04 9.33
CA THR A 178 8.46 -6.40 10.70
C THR A 178 9.98 -6.57 10.86
N ALA A 179 10.65 -7.08 9.82
CA ALA A 179 12.10 -7.29 9.82
C ALA A 179 12.94 -6.01 9.91
N SER A 180 12.38 -4.83 9.60
CA SER A 180 13.14 -3.59 9.53
C SER A 180 12.43 -2.37 10.12
N ASN A 181 11.27 -2.58 10.74
CA ASN A 181 10.42 -1.51 11.28
C ASN A 181 10.13 -0.39 10.25
N ARG A 182 9.99 -0.77 8.99
CA ARG A 182 9.62 0.10 7.86
C ARG A 182 8.21 -0.21 7.39
N THR A 183 7.73 0.54 6.42
CA THR A 183 6.39 0.38 5.85
C THR A 183 6.49 -0.01 4.39
N PHE A 184 5.79 -1.08 3.99
CA PHE A 184 5.46 -1.35 2.60
C PHE A 184 4.17 -0.62 2.25
N ALA A 185 4.17 0.15 1.18
CA ALA A 185 3.04 0.96 0.74
C ALA A 185 2.64 0.58 -0.69
N VAL A 186 1.35 0.47 -0.94
CA VAL A 186 0.77 0.27 -2.27
C VAL A 186 -0.26 1.35 -2.53
N TRP A 187 -0.23 1.93 -3.73
CA TRP A 187 -1.25 2.85 -4.22
C TRP A 187 -1.76 2.38 -5.58
N THR A 188 -3.06 2.24 -5.71
CA THR A 188 -3.71 1.76 -6.94
C THR A 188 -4.72 2.75 -7.46
N ALA A 189 -4.93 2.77 -8.78
CA ALA A 189 -5.98 3.54 -9.40
C ALA A 189 -6.55 2.86 -10.66
N ASP A 190 -7.84 3.08 -10.87
CA ASP A 190 -8.59 2.70 -12.06
C ASP A 190 -9.47 3.85 -12.54
N TRP A 191 -9.71 3.88 -13.85
CA TRP A 191 -10.60 4.85 -14.51
C TRP A 191 -11.03 4.34 -15.90
N VAL A 192 -11.90 5.07 -16.55
CA VAL A 192 -12.23 4.89 -17.97
C VAL A 192 -11.70 6.09 -18.76
N ALA A 193 -10.92 5.83 -19.81
CA ALA A 193 -10.42 6.83 -20.74
C ALA A 193 -10.28 6.25 -22.15
N SER A 194 -10.00 7.10 -23.13
CA SER A 194 -9.64 6.61 -24.48
C SER A 194 -8.32 5.85 -24.44
N ALA A 195 -8.11 4.91 -25.36
CA ALA A 195 -6.86 4.15 -25.41
C ALA A 195 -5.61 5.04 -25.61
N ASN A 196 -5.76 6.16 -26.33
CA ASN A 196 -4.67 7.10 -26.55
C ASN A 196 -4.31 7.89 -25.29
N ASP A 197 -5.29 8.23 -24.47
CA ASP A 197 -5.09 8.94 -23.23
C ASP A 197 -4.58 7.99 -22.13
N ASP A 198 -5.06 6.75 -22.08
CA ASP A 198 -4.70 5.76 -21.07
C ASP A 198 -3.20 5.56 -20.91
N VAL A 199 -2.46 5.42 -22.02
CA VAL A 199 -1.01 5.19 -21.98
C VAL A 199 -0.27 6.31 -21.26
N LYS A 200 -0.65 7.56 -21.52
CA LYS A 200 -0.04 8.74 -20.90
C LYS A 200 -0.45 8.86 -19.43
N LEU A 201 -1.74 8.67 -19.16
CA LEU A 201 -2.30 8.76 -17.82
C LEU A 201 -1.70 7.70 -16.88
N ILE A 202 -1.52 6.46 -17.34
CA ILE A 202 -0.91 5.39 -16.55
C ILE A 202 0.51 5.77 -16.13
N VAL A 203 1.34 6.26 -17.05
CA VAL A 203 2.71 6.67 -16.75
C VAL A 203 2.74 7.87 -15.82
N ASP A 204 1.91 8.88 -16.10
CA ASP A 204 1.87 10.12 -15.31
C ASP A 204 1.41 9.88 -13.87
N ILE A 205 0.30 9.15 -13.67
CA ILE A 205 -0.20 8.82 -12.33
C ILE A 205 0.79 7.95 -11.56
N HIS A 206 1.41 6.97 -12.22
CA HIS A 206 2.41 6.15 -11.56
C HIS A 206 3.62 6.97 -11.09
N GLN A 207 4.24 7.74 -11.99
CA GLN A 207 5.52 8.40 -11.71
C GLN A 207 5.35 9.74 -11.00
N ASN A 208 4.46 10.59 -11.50
CA ASN A 208 4.37 11.99 -11.06
C ASN A 208 3.37 12.20 -9.92
N VAL A 209 2.50 11.22 -9.64
CA VAL A 209 1.57 11.30 -8.51
C VAL A 209 1.97 10.31 -7.42
N PHE A 210 1.89 9.00 -7.65
CA PHE A 210 2.04 8.01 -6.58
C PHE A 210 3.50 7.80 -6.17
N GLN A 211 4.40 7.56 -7.12
CA GLN A 211 5.83 7.39 -6.79
C GLN A 211 6.39 8.67 -6.16
N LYS A 212 6.10 9.82 -6.75
CA LYS A 212 6.52 11.12 -6.21
C LYS A 212 5.99 11.37 -4.78
N ALA A 213 4.78 10.92 -4.48
CA ALA A 213 4.22 10.99 -3.13
C ALA A 213 5.03 10.13 -2.15
N PHE A 214 5.35 8.89 -2.50
CA PHE A 214 6.16 8.00 -1.66
C PHE A 214 7.58 8.53 -1.46
N ASP A 215 8.21 9.04 -2.51
CA ASP A 215 9.55 9.63 -2.45
C ASP A 215 9.55 10.86 -1.53
N THR A 216 8.54 11.71 -1.65
CA THR A 216 8.39 12.90 -0.79
C THR A 216 8.18 12.54 0.69
N LEU A 217 7.44 11.46 1.00
CA LEU A 217 7.31 10.98 2.37
C LEU A 217 8.68 10.57 2.94
N ASN A 218 9.47 9.82 2.17
CA ASN A 218 10.83 9.44 2.58
C ASN A 218 11.74 10.65 2.76
N GLU A 219 11.76 11.57 1.80
CA GLU A 219 12.65 12.73 1.80
C GLU A 219 12.34 13.71 2.93
N ARG A 220 11.08 13.93 3.26
CA ARG A 220 10.67 14.95 4.22
C ARG A 220 10.54 14.45 5.66
N PHE A 221 10.05 13.23 5.84
CA PHE A 221 9.65 12.75 7.17
C PHE A 221 10.36 11.48 7.64
N PHE A 222 10.81 10.64 6.71
CA PHE A 222 11.36 9.32 7.02
C PHE A 222 12.72 9.13 6.36
N ARG A 223 13.62 10.08 6.55
CA ARG A 223 14.99 9.99 6.06
C ARG A 223 15.70 8.82 6.74
N GLY A 224 16.19 7.86 5.93
CA GLY A 224 17.00 6.74 6.39
C GLY A 224 18.43 7.14 6.70
#